data_bf6e6db1b87b644781476ee1d2b63d19
#
_entry.id   bf6e6db1b87b644781476ee1d2b63d19
#
_cell.length_a   1.000
_cell.length_b   1.000
_cell.length_c   1.000
_cell.angle_alpha   90.00
_cell.angle_beta   90.00
_cell.angle_gamma   90.00
#
_symmetry.space_group_name_H-M   'P 1'
#
loop_
_entity.id
_entity.type
_entity.pdbx_description
1 polymer ?
#
loop_
_entity_poly.entity_id
_entity_poly.type
_entity_poly.pdbx_seq_one_letter_code
_entity_poly.pdbx_strand_id
1 'polypeptide(L)'
;MQQGIFEKSITVTPDYCDAAAQLSPLAAFTIFQGIAAQHAELIGVGGAAMAKRGEFWLTVHTRVDFLQRAGLMDELTAATWPEPCDGRAVRCYRSYSLRRGDALLALGRTQWAVLGPEKKLMPFAQTGFPADFPFSDRTGITDHPTRFADDLTQADLARGYTVRPTDIDFGRHMNNVAYVRVLLDCFSAAELASGRIASMEVHYAAPCLEGEELGVYCRREENGCRLAIKKADGKAAVLAAVKLR
;
A
#
# COMPACT_ATOMS: atom_id res chain seq x y z
N MET A 1 4.29 -1.00 23.82
CA MET A 1 3.50 -1.60 22.72
C MET A 1 2.60 -2.66 23.32
N GLN A 2 1.31 -2.50 23.21
CA GLN A 2 0.36 -3.47 23.75
C GLN A 2 0.15 -4.55 22.69
N GLN A 3 0.51 -5.82 23.00
CA GLN A 3 0.29 -7.00 22.14
C GLN A 3 0.72 -6.84 20.67
N GLY A 4 1.95 -6.39 20.41
CA GLY A 4 2.48 -6.29 19.04
C GLY A 4 1.77 -5.28 18.13
N ILE A 5 0.95 -4.40 18.67
CA ILE A 5 0.26 -3.32 17.95
C ILE A 5 1.04 -2.03 18.14
N PHE A 6 1.24 -1.30 17.06
CA PHE A 6 1.74 0.08 17.07
C PHE A 6 0.61 1.04 16.74
N GLU A 7 0.41 2.04 17.57
CA GLU A 7 -0.59 3.08 17.37
C GLU A 7 0.06 4.46 17.37
N LYS A 8 -0.49 5.37 16.55
CA LYS A 8 -0.05 6.74 16.43
C LYS A 8 -1.23 7.67 16.19
N SER A 9 -1.23 8.83 16.87
CA SER A 9 -2.16 9.92 16.56
C SER A 9 -1.74 10.62 15.27
N ILE A 10 -2.72 10.93 14.42
CA ILE A 10 -2.56 11.60 13.13
C ILE A 10 -3.62 12.70 13.03
N THR A 11 -3.19 13.94 12.83
CA THR A 11 -4.10 15.04 12.48
C THR A 11 -4.30 15.05 10.96
N VAL A 12 -5.53 15.18 10.47
CA VAL A 12 -5.83 15.31 9.05
C VAL A 12 -5.48 16.72 8.58
N THR A 13 -4.26 16.89 8.08
CA THR A 13 -3.72 18.17 7.58
C THR A 13 -4.11 18.39 6.11
N PRO A 14 -3.97 19.62 5.55
CA PRO A 14 -4.37 19.90 4.16
C PRO A 14 -3.73 18.99 3.11
N ASP A 15 -2.49 18.52 3.33
CA ASP A 15 -1.76 17.58 2.45
C ASP A 15 -2.34 16.16 2.44
N TYR A 16 -3.15 15.81 3.43
CA TYR A 16 -3.92 14.57 3.48
C TYR A 16 -5.33 14.70 2.89
N CYS A 17 -5.76 15.92 2.57
CA CYS A 17 -7.12 16.16 2.11
C CYS A 17 -7.28 16.07 0.58
N ASP A 18 -8.48 15.71 0.16
CA ASP A 18 -8.97 15.89 -1.20
C ASP A 18 -9.71 17.24 -1.36
N ALA A 19 -10.29 17.47 -2.55
CA ALA A 19 -11.01 18.72 -2.88
C ALA A 19 -12.27 18.98 -2.04
N ALA A 20 -12.75 17.99 -1.26
CA ALA A 20 -13.85 18.16 -0.31
C ALA A 20 -13.36 18.39 1.14
N ALA A 21 -12.07 18.71 1.34
CA ALA A 21 -11.43 18.85 2.64
C ALA A 21 -11.59 17.59 3.52
N GLN A 22 -11.53 16.42 2.92
CA GLN A 22 -11.62 15.12 3.61
C GLN A 22 -10.42 14.26 3.29
N LEU A 23 -10.11 13.34 4.22
CA LEU A 23 -9.01 12.39 4.07
C LEU A 23 -9.10 11.68 2.71
N SER A 24 -8.08 11.87 1.87
CA SER A 24 -8.02 11.30 0.53
C SER A 24 -7.68 9.80 0.56
N PRO A 25 -8.06 9.05 -0.46
CA PRO A 25 -7.60 7.66 -0.60
C PRO A 25 -6.07 7.53 -0.57
N LEU A 26 -5.35 8.45 -1.22
CA LEU A 26 -3.88 8.47 -1.23
C LEU A 26 -3.30 8.62 0.18
N ALA A 27 -3.89 9.50 1.00
CA ALA A 27 -3.43 9.74 2.36
C ALA A 27 -3.50 8.48 3.23
N ALA A 28 -4.53 7.64 3.06
CA ALA A 28 -4.63 6.37 3.79
C ALA A 28 -3.45 5.43 3.47
N PHE A 29 -3.07 5.29 2.20
CA PHE A 29 -1.89 4.51 1.80
C PHE A 29 -0.60 5.10 2.38
N THR A 30 -0.45 6.43 2.36
CA THR A 30 0.71 7.15 2.92
C THR A 30 0.83 6.91 4.42
N ILE A 31 -0.27 7.06 5.16
CA ILE A 31 -0.29 6.85 6.62
C ILE A 31 0.06 5.39 6.94
N PHE A 32 -0.56 4.42 6.26
CA PHE A 32 -0.31 3.00 6.50
C PHE A 32 1.14 2.60 6.21
N GLN A 33 1.72 3.06 5.09
CA GLN A 33 3.14 2.84 4.79
C GLN A 33 4.03 3.47 5.87
N GLY A 34 3.73 4.69 6.29
CA GLY A 34 4.51 5.43 7.29
C GLY A 34 4.52 4.76 8.67
N ILE A 35 3.34 4.33 9.17
CA ILE A 35 3.27 3.64 10.47
C ILE A 35 3.86 2.22 10.43
N ALA A 36 3.78 1.54 9.28
CA ALA A 36 4.45 0.25 9.08
C ALA A 36 5.96 0.37 9.21
N ALA A 37 6.55 1.38 8.55
CA ALA A 37 7.98 1.66 8.62
C ALA A 37 8.42 2.00 10.06
N GLN A 38 7.68 2.86 10.76
CA GLN A 38 7.97 3.22 12.15
C GLN A 38 7.92 2.00 13.08
N HIS A 39 6.88 1.16 12.93
CA HIS A 39 6.78 -0.07 13.72
C HIS A 39 7.92 -1.05 13.41
N ALA A 40 8.27 -1.22 12.12
CA ALA A 40 9.38 -2.08 11.71
C ALA A 40 10.72 -1.63 12.34
N GLU A 41 11.00 -0.32 12.40
CA GLU A 41 12.19 0.22 13.10
C GLU A 41 12.16 -0.15 14.59
N LEU A 42 11.02 0.03 15.28
CA LEU A 42 10.89 -0.27 16.71
C LEU A 42 11.12 -1.74 17.05
N ILE A 43 10.79 -2.66 16.15
CA ILE A 43 10.98 -4.11 16.32
C ILE A 43 12.31 -4.62 15.71
N GLY A 44 13.18 -3.73 15.23
CA GLY A 44 14.53 -4.07 14.76
C GLY A 44 14.59 -4.66 13.34
N VAL A 45 13.51 -4.54 12.56
CA VAL A 45 13.42 -5.00 11.16
C VAL A 45 13.08 -3.86 10.19
N GLY A 46 13.41 -2.65 10.55
CA GLY A 46 13.30 -1.50 9.66
C GLY A 46 14.32 -1.52 8.53
N GLY A 47 14.14 -0.62 7.56
CA GLY A 47 14.92 -0.62 6.32
C GLY A 47 16.43 -0.62 6.51
N ALA A 48 16.94 0.18 7.44
CA ALA A 48 18.38 0.26 7.73
C ALA A 48 18.93 -1.04 8.36
N ALA A 49 18.18 -1.65 9.28
CA ALA A 49 18.57 -2.90 9.94
C ALA A 49 18.54 -4.07 8.95
N MET A 50 17.52 -4.13 8.08
CA MET A 50 17.41 -5.12 7.02
C MET A 50 18.55 -4.98 6.02
N ALA A 51 18.85 -3.77 5.54
CA ALA A 51 19.92 -3.52 4.57
C ALA A 51 21.31 -3.96 5.07
N LYS A 52 21.60 -3.80 6.38
CA LYS A 52 22.85 -4.30 6.98
C LYS A 52 23.01 -5.81 6.89
N ARG A 53 21.90 -6.56 6.79
CA ARG A 53 21.88 -8.01 6.60
C ARG A 53 21.78 -8.41 5.12
N GLY A 54 21.74 -7.44 4.20
CA GLY A 54 21.47 -7.67 2.77
C GLY A 54 20.04 -8.11 2.50
N GLU A 55 19.12 -7.82 3.40
CA GLU A 55 17.70 -8.15 3.33
C GLU A 55 16.89 -6.91 2.92
N PHE A 56 15.80 -7.09 2.18
CA PHE A 56 14.93 -5.99 1.76
C PHE A 56 13.46 -6.41 1.81
N TRP A 57 12.62 -5.54 2.38
CA TRP A 57 11.18 -5.71 2.30
C TRP A 57 10.66 -5.44 0.89
N LEU A 58 9.88 -6.37 0.38
CA LEU A 58 9.13 -6.22 -0.86
C LEU A 58 7.65 -6.12 -0.54
N THR A 59 7.01 -5.04 -0.91
CA THR A 59 5.56 -4.95 -0.95
C THR A 59 5.06 -5.73 -2.15
N VAL A 60 4.23 -6.74 -1.92
CA VAL A 60 3.67 -7.58 -2.99
C VAL A 60 2.26 -7.13 -3.34
N HIS A 61 1.48 -6.78 -2.32
CA HIS A 61 0.07 -6.47 -2.48
C HIS A 61 -0.40 -5.57 -1.34
N THR A 62 -1.26 -4.60 -1.63
CA THR A 62 -1.90 -3.75 -0.62
C THR A 62 -3.37 -3.58 -0.95
N ARG A 63 -4.25 -3.79 0.03
CA ARG A 63 -5.67 -3.44 -0.04
C ARG A 63 -6.01 -2.44 1.05
N VAL A 64 -6.81 -1.44 0.70
CA VAL A 64 -7.42 -0.49 1.64
C VAL A 64 -8.92 -0.44 1.38
N ASP A 65 -9.71 -0.70 2.44
CA ASP A 65 -11.16 -0.55 2.46
C ASP A 65 -11.51 0.74 3.16
N PHE A 66 -12.29 1.61 2.51
CA PHE A 66 -12.72 2.90 3.02
C PHE A 66 -14.15 2.78 3.54
N LEU A 67 -14.37 2.91 4.83
CA LEU A 67 -15.68 2.73 5.48
C LEU A 67 -16.38 4.08 5.70
N GLN A 68 -15.63 5.04 6.22
CA GLN A 68 -16.07 6.40 6.50
C GLN A 68 -14.95 7.38 6.16
N ARG A 69 -15.25 8.67 6.10
CA ARG A 69 -14.27 9.71 5.82
C ARG A 69 -14.06 10.60 7.05
N ALA A 70 -12.83 11.05 7.22
CA ALA A 70 -12.46 12.07 8.19
C ALA A 70 -12.34 13.42 7.50
N GLY A 71 -12.70 14.48 8.19
CA GLY A 71 -12.55 15.85 7.72
C GLY A 71 -11.21 16.48 8.08
N LEU A 72 -10.93 17.61 7.46
CA LEU A 72 -9.78 18.45 7.80
C LEU A 72 -9.76 18.74 9.31
N MET A 73 -8.58 18.63 9.93
CA MET A 73 -8.29 18.80 11.35
C MET A 73 -8.90 17.75 12.28
N ASP A 74 -9.53 16.70 11.77
CA ASP A 74 -9.90 15.56 12.60
C ASP A 74 -8.64 14.86 13.16
N GLU A 75 -8.72 14.46 14.43
CA GLU A 75 -7.70 13.64 15.09
C GLU A 75 -8.04 12.15 14.94
N LEU A 76 -7.10 11.40 14.38
CA LEU A 76 -7.24 9.98 14.10
C LEU A 76 -6.24 9.15 14.90
N THR A 77 -6.62 7.92 15.21
CA THR A 77 -5.68 6.88 15.65
C THR A 77 -5.40 5.95 14.48
N ALA A 78 -4.16 5.93 14.02
CA ALA A 78 -3.66 4.98 13.04
C ALA A 78 -2.98 3.82 13.76
N ALA A 79 -3.42 2.58 13.50
CA ALA A 79 -2.85 1.38 14.11
C ALA A 79 -2.34 0.41 13.04
N THR A 80 -1.24 -0.33 13.38
CA THR A 80 -0.71 -1.40 12.54
C THR A 80 -0.17 -2.55 13.38
N TRP A 81 -0.30 -3.77 12.87
CA TRP A 81 0.23 -4.98 13.48
C TRP A 81 0.61 -6.01 12.43
N PRO A 82 1.74 -6.73 12.58
CA PRO A 82 2.03 -7.92 11.81
C PRO A 82 1.02 -9.01 12.14
N GLU A 83 0.63 -9.80 11.15
CA GLU A 83 -0.21 -10.98 11.36
C GLU A 83 0.66 -12.21 11.61
N PRO A 84 0.20 -13.17 12.43
CA PRO A 84 0.88 -14.46 12.55
C PRO A 84 1.05 -15.12 11.18
N CYS A 85 2.20 -15.72 10.93
CA CYS A 85 2.43 -16.47 9.72
C CYS A 85 3.22 -17.76 10.00
N ASP A 86 3.07 -18.77 9.13
CA ASP A 86 3.94 -19.94 9.13
C ASP A 86 5.38 -19.51 8.84
N GLY A 87 6.33 -19.93 9.68
CA GLY A 87 7.74 -19.61 9.50
C GLY A 87 8.34 -20.09 8.18
N ARG A 88 7.74 -21.09 7.52
CA ARG A 88 8.12 -21.55 6.17
C ARG A 88 7.57 -20.67 5.06
N ALA A 89 6.59 -19.82 5.35
CA ALA A 89 5.99 -18.94 4.37
C ALA A 89 7.02 -17.91 3.88
N VAL A 90 7.06 -17.67 2.57
CA VAL A 90 7.86 -16.61 1.95
C VAL A 90 7.09 -15.30 1.83
N ARG A 91 5.85 -15.27 2.31
CA ARG A 91 4.98 -14.09 2.33
C ARG A 91 4.32 -13.99 3.69
N CYS A 92 4.29 -12.78 4.24
CA CYS A 92 3.63 -12.44 5.49
C CYS A 92 2.68 -11.26 5.30
N TYR A 93 1.84 -11.03 6.28
CA TYR A 93 0.84 -9.97 6.21
C TYR A 93 1.02 -8.98 7.36
N ARG A 94 0.55 -7.76 7.10
CA ARG A 94 0.44 -6.69 8.08
C ARG A 94 -0.91 -6.02 7.89
N SER A 95 -1.62 -5.84 8.97
CA SER A 95 -2.91 -5.18 9.02
C SER A 95 -2.80 -3.76 9.53
N TYR A 96 -3.79 -2.93 9.18
CA TYR A 96 -3.90 -1.53 9.53
C TYR A 96 -5.34 -1.14 9.84
N SER A 97 -5.51 -0.11 10.66
CA SER A 97 -6.79 0.57 10.83
C SER A 97 -6.60 2.07 11.04
N LEU A 98 -7.57 2.86 10.58
CA LEU A 98 -7.75 4.27 10.95
C LEU A 98 -9.05 4.39 11.72
N ARG A 99 -9.02 5.12 12.85
CA ARG A 99 -10.17 5.36 13.70
C ARG A 99 -10.25 6.84 14.07
N ARG A 100 -11.48 7.32 14.28
CA ARG A 100 -11.78 8.59 14.94
C ARG A 100 -12.63 8.27 16.18
N GLY A 101 -12.00 8.28 17.36
CA GLY A 101 -12.59 7.67 18.55
C GLY A 101 -12.90 6.19 18.30
N ASP A 102 -14.15 5.79 18.54
CA ASP A 102 -14.60 4.41 18.32
C ASP A 102 -14.97 4.12 16.84
N ALA A 103 -15.15 5.16 16.03
CA ALA A 103 -15.55 5.00 14.63
C ALA A 103 -14.39 4.47 13.77
N LEU A 104 -14.57 3.32 13.13
CA LEU A 104 -13.63 2.76 12.17
C LEU A 104 -13.82 3.44 10.81
N LEU A 105 -12.76 4.06 10.30
CA LEU A 105 -12.77 4.84 9.05
C LEU A 105 -12.20 4.06 7.87
N ALA A 106 -11.10 3.34 8.10
CA ALA A 106 -10.50 2.51 7.06
C ALA A 106 -9.80 1.30 7.66
N LEU A 107 -9.76 0.22 6.88
CA LEU A 107 -8.92 -0.95 7.12
C LEU A 107 -7.90 -1.07 6.00
N GLY A 108 -6.73 -1.58 6.33
CA GLY A 108 -5.71 -1.90 5.34
C GLY A 108 -5.09 -3.27 5.61
N ARG A 109 -4.60 -3.90 4.55
CA ARG A 109 -3.80 -5.12 4.63
C ARG A 109 -2.74 -5.11 3.55
N THR A 110 -1.49 -5.35 3.93
CA THR A 110 -0.37 -5.47 2.99
C THR A 110 0.25 -6.86 3.10
N GLN A 111 0.47 -7.49 1.95
CA GLN A 111 1.28 -8.68 1.81
C GLN A 111 2.72 -8.29 1.51
N TRP A 112 3.65 -8.83 2.29
CA TRP A 112 5.08 -8.59 2.19
C TRP A 112 5.83 -9.88 1.88
N ALA A 113 7.01 -9.71 1.28
CA ALA A 113 8.04 -10.73 1.18
C ALA A 113 9.39 -10.13 1.56
N VAL A 114 10.36 -10.97 1.90
CA VAL A 114 11.74 -10.53 2.14
C VAL A 114 12.63 -11.07 1.04
N LEU A 115 13.37 -10.17 0.39
CA LEU A 115 14.44 -10.52 -0.53
C LEU A 115 15.74 -10.60 0.26
N GLY A 116 16.40 -11.76 0.22
CA GLY A 116 17.67 -11.99 0.89
C GLY A 116 18.89 -11.58 0.09
N PRO A 117 20.11 -11.79 0.65
CA PRO A 117 21.37 -11.39 0.03
C PRO A 117 21.61 -11.94 -1.39
N GLU A 118 21.11 -13.16 -1.65
CA GLU A 118 21.19 -13.81 -2.96
C GLU A 118 20.11 -13.34 -3.95
N LYS A 119 19.36 -12.29 -3.62
CA LYS A 119 18.20 -11.81 -4.40
C LYS A 119 17.11 -12.88 -4.59
N LYS A 120 16.99 -13.77 -3.61
CA LYS A 120 15.93 -14.79 -3.54
C LYS A 120 14.98 -14.48 -2.39
N LEU A 121 13.72 -14.88 -2.54
CA LEU A 121 12.74 -14.76 -1.45
C LEU A 121 13.15 -15.68 -0.30
N MET A 122 13.07 -15.15 0.92
CA MET A 122 13.42 -15.86 2.15
C MET A 122 12.16 -16.35 2.87
N PRO A 123 12.18 -17.57 3.46
CA PRO A 123 11.19 -17.96 4.44
C PRO A 123 11.19 -17.01 5.63
N PHE A 124 10.01 -16.71 6.17
CA PHE A 124 9.85 -15.70 7.23
C PHE A 124 10.69 -16.01 8.48
N ALA A 125 10.78 -17.28 8.89
CA ALA A 125 11.60 -17.69 10.03
C ALA A 125 13.13 -17.51 9.84
N GLN A 126 13.59 -17.27 8.61
CA GLN A 126 15.01 -17.03 8.31
C GLN A 126 15.34 -15.53 8.24
N THR A 127 14.34 -14.65 8.36
CA THR A 127 14.53 -13.20 8.39
C THR A 127 14.96 -12.74 9.78
N GLY A 128 15.40 -11.50 9.89
CA GLY A 128 15.71 -10.89 11.20
C GLY A 128 14.49 -10.56 12.07
N PHE A 129 13.29 -11.06 11.74
CA PHE A 129 12.09 -10.81 12.55
C PHE A 129 12.17 -11.53 13.90
N PRO A 130 11.85 -10.87 15.04
CA PRO A 130 11.96 -11.48 16.37
C PRO A 130 11.08 -12.73 16.49
N ALA A 131 11.68 -13.85 16.94
CA ALA A 131 11.00 -15.14 17.07
C ALA A 131 9.94 -15.15 18.19
N ASP A 132 10.12 -14.32 19.22
CA ASP A 132 9.25 -14.16 20.38
C ASP A 132 8.30 -12.96 20.26
N PHE A 133 8.09 -12.44 19.04
CA PHE A 133 7.22 -11.30 18.82
C PHE A 133 5.79 -11.59 19.29
N PRO A 134 5.19 -10.72 20.14
CA PRO A 134 3.85 -10.94 20.69
C PRO A 134 2.78 -10.55 19.65
N PHE A 135 2.49 -11.47 18.72
CA PHE A 135 1.45 -11.22 17.71
C PHE A 135 0.10 -10.92 18.35
N SER A 136 -0.62 -9.97 17.76
CA SER A 136 -1.99 -9.66 18.14
C SER A 136 -2.98 -10.63 17.52
N ASP A 137 -4.07 -10.91 18.25
CA ASP A 137 -5.25 -11.62 17.77
C ASP A 137 -6.26 -10.69 17.05
N ARG A 138 -5.95 -9.37 16.98
CA ARG A 138 -6.78 -8.38 16.29
C ARG A 138 -6.94 -8.75 14.81
N THR A 139 -8.17 -8.82 14.35
CA THR A 139 -8.49 -9.11 12.95
C THR A 139 -8.69 -7.83 12.15
N GLY A 140 -8.27 -7.88 10.88
CA GLY A 140 -8.49 -6.83 9.88
C GLY A 140 -9.20 -7.40 8.65
N ILE A 141 -8.69 -7.09 7.46
CA ILE A 141 -9.14 -7.70 6.20
C ILE A 141 -8.63 -9.14 6.17
N THR A 142 -9.52 -10.13 6.04
CA THR A 142 -9.18 -11.56 6.03
C THR A 142 -9.17 -12.18 4.64
N ASP A 143 -9.77 -11.50 3.65
CA ASP A 143 -9.85 -11.99 2.28
C ASP A 143 -8.44 -12.22 1.69
N HIS A 144 -8.34 -13.23 0.84
CA HIS A 144 -7.13 -13.44 0.07
C HIS A 144 -6.90 -12.33 -0.94
N PRO A 145 -5.64 -11.97 -1.24
CA PRO A 145 -5.32 -11.02 -2.30
C PRO A 145 -5.94 -11.42 -3.64
N THR A 146 -6.52 -10.45 -4.33
CA THR A 146 -7.09 -10.65 -5.66
C THR A 146 -5.98 -11.03 -6.65
N ARG A 147 -6.23 -12.05 -7.46
CA ARG A 147 -5.38 -12.36 -8.61
C ARG A 147 -5.85 -11.53 -9.80
N PHE A 148 -5.08 -10.50 -10.13
CA PHE A 148 -5.38 -9.67 -11.29
C PHE A 148 -4.95 -10.32 -12.59
N ALA A 149 -5.82 -10.27 -13.61
CA ALA A 149 -5.43 -10.56 -14.96
C ALA A 149 -4.74 -9.33 -15.59
N ASP A 150 -3.65 -9.53 -16.30
CA ASP A 150 -2.98 -8.50 -17.09
C ASP A 150 -3.58 -8.47 -18.51
N ASP A 151 -4.84 -8.02 -18.63
CA ASP A 151 -5.64 -8.03 -19.85
C ASP A 151 -6.04 -6.63 -20.34
N LEU A 152 -5.51 -5.58 -19.71
CA LEU A 152 -5.66 -4.21 -20.20
C LEU A 152 -4.79 -4.01 -21.44
N THR A 153 -5.39 -3.44 -22.49
CA THR A 153 -4.80 -3.30 -23.82
C THR A 153 -4.57 -1.83 -24.17
N GLN A 154 -4.03 -1.57 -25.34
CA GLN A 154 -3.83 -0.19 -25.83
C GLN A 154 -5.13 0.61 -25.90
N ALA A 155 -6.29 -0.02 -26.03
CA ALA A 155 -7.60 0.64 -25.97
C ALA A 155 -7.91 1.22 -24.58
N ASP A 156 -7.28 0.71 -23.53
CA ASP A 156 -7.46 1.14 -22.16
C ASP A 156 -6.40 2.17 -21.71
N LEU A 157 -5.47 2.55 -22.60
CA LEU A 157 -4.40 3.53 -22.29
C LEU A 157 -5.02 4.88 -21.98
N ALA A 158 -4.89 5.32 -20.73
CA ALA A 158 -5.36 6.62 -20.27
C ALA A 158 -4.32 7.72 -20.53
N ARG A 159 -3.02 7.42 -20.30
CA ARG A 159 -1.91 8.37 -20.49
C ARG A 159 -0.54 7.71 -20.36
N GLY A 160 0.50 8.43 -20.81
CA GLY A 160 1.90 8.16 -20.47
C GLY A 160 2.28 8.75 -19.11
N TYR A 161 3.34 8.22 -18.52
CA TYR A 161 3.96 8.74 -17.29
C TYR A 161 5.47 8.48 -17.30
N THR A 162 6.27 9.51 -17.08
CA THR A 162 7.73 9.36 -16.87
C THR A 162 8.00 9.34 -15.36
N VAL A 163 8.70 8.33 -14.88
CA VAL A 163 9.08 8.23 -13.45
C VAL A 163 10.00 9.40 -13.07
N ARG A 164 9.58 10.19 -12.09
CA ARG A 164 10.24 11.43 -11.67
C ARG A 164 11.25 11.16 -10.55
N PRO A 165 12.28 12.00 -10.37
CA PRO A 165 13.19 11.91 -9.21
C PRO A 165 12.46 11.90 -7.86
N THR A 166 11.34 12.65 -7.74
CA THR A 166 10.53 12.73 -6.52
C THR A 166 9.66 11.50 -6.26
N ASP A 167 9.57 10.58 -7.20
CA ASP A 167 8.89 9.29 -7.01
C ASP A 167 9.79 8.24 -6.38
N ILE A 168 11.11 8.45 -6.41
CA ILE A 168 12.11 7.46 -5.99
C ILE A 168 12.31 7.52 -4.48
N ASP A 169 12.27 6.36 -3.82
CA ASP A 169 12.55 6.24 -2.39
C ASP A 169 13.99 5.75 -2.10
N PHE A 170 14.28 5.51 -0.81
CA PHE A 170 15.59 5.03 -0.38
C PHE A 170 15.97 3.64 -0.95
N GLY A 171 14.99 2.86 -1.43
CA GLY A 171 15.20 1.60 -2.16
C GLY A 171 15.65 1.80 -3.61
N ARG A 172 15.78 3.06 -4.06
CA ARG A 172 16.15 3.48 -5.42
C ARG A 172 15.17 3.01 -6.50
N HIS A 173 13.92 2.81 -6.14
CA HIS A 173 12.82 2.49 -7.04
C HIS A 173 11.66 3.43 -6.76
N MET A 174 10.71 3.47 -7.70
CA MET A 174 9.46 4.21 -7.50
C MET A 174 8.74 3.72 -6.25
N ASN A 175 8.44 4.64 -5.34
CA ASN A 175 7.76 4.36 -4.06
C ASN A 175 6.37 3.77 -4.28
N ASN A 176 5.95 2.83 -3.43
CA ASN A 176 4.66 2.17 -3.55
C ASN A 176 3.48 3.16 -3.56
N VAL A 177 3.54 4.23 -2.76
CA VAL A 177 2.52 5.28 -2.73
C VAL A 177 2.55 6.15 -3.99
N ALA A 178 3.73 6.32 -4.63
CA ALA A 178 3.82 7.03 -5.90
C ALA A 178 3.05 6.30 -7.02
N TYR A 179 3.11 4.95 -7.07
CA TYR A 179 2.26 4.18 -7.99
C TYR A 179 0.76 4.43 -7.72
N VAL A 180 0.36 4.41 -6.44
CA VAL A 180 -1.04 4.67 -6.05
C VAL A 180 -1.48 6.07 -6.53
N ARG A 181 -0.64 7.09 -6.34
CA ARG A 181 -0.90 8.46 -6.82
C ARG A 181 -1.12 8.48 -8.33
N VAL A 182 -0.22 7.86 -9.10
CA VAL A 182 -0.31 7.81 -10.58
C VAL A 182 -1.57 7.06 -11.05
N LEU A 183 -1.98 6.01 -10.34
CA LEU A 183 -3.23 5.29 -10.63
C LEU A 183 -4.46 6.14 -10.30
N LEU A 184 -4.46 6.85 -9.17
CA LEU A 184 -5.56 7.73 -8.75
C LEU A 184 -5.72 8.94 -9.66
N ASP A 185 -4.69 9.37 -10.37
CA ASP A 185 -4.80 10.41 -11.41
C ASP A 185 -5.66 9.97 -12.63
N CYS A 186 -6.13 8.73 -12.71
CA CYS A 186 -7.18 8.31 -13.65
C CYS A 186 -8.58 8.78 -13.22
N PHE A 187 -8.71 9.39 -12.05
CA PHE A 187 -9.95 9.96 -11.54
C PHE A 187 -9.85 11.49 -11.52
N SER A 188 -10.93 12.17 -11.76
CA SER A 188 -11.03 13.62 -11.55
C SER A 188 -11.03 13.94 -10.05
N ALA A 189 -10.70 15.19 -9.71
CA ALA A 189 -10.80 15.67 -8.33
C ALA A 189 -12.21 15.51 -7.75
N ALA A 190 -13.26 15.71 -8.55
CA ALA A 190 -14.65 15.52 -8.15
C ALA A 190 -14.98 14.05 -7.86
N GLU A 191 -14.45 13.11 -8.67
CA GLU A 191 -14.63 11.67 -8.41
C GLU A 191 -13.94 11.23 -7.11
N LEU A 192 -12.72 11.69 -6.87
CA LEU A 192 -11.99 11.39 -5.62
C LEU A 192 -12.70 11.99 -4.41
N ALA A 193 -13.20 13.22 -4.53
CA ALA A 193 -13.91 13.94 -3.48
C ALA A 193 -15.33 13.38 -3.22
N SER A 194 -15.90 12.61 -4.15
CA SER A 194 -17.28 12.07 -4.03
C SER A 194 -17.47 11.10 -2.87
N GLY A 195 -16.39 10.53 -2.33
CA GLY A 195 -16.46 9.50 -1.29
C GLY A 195 -16.96 8.13 -1.77
N ARG A 196 -17.10 7.94 -3.08
CA ARG A 196 -17.62 6.69 -3.67
C ARG A 196 -16.63 5.54 -3.68
N ILE A 197 -15.31 5.80 -3.55
CA ILE A 197 -14.30 4.72 -3.49
C ILE A 197 -14.56 3.91 -2.22
N ALA A 198 -14.97 2.65 -2.41
CA ALA A 198 -15.21 1.69 -1.33
C ALA A 198 -13.93 0.94 -0.97
N SER A 199 -13.14 0.56 -1.96
CA SER A 199 -11.83 -0.07 -1.75
C SER A 199 -10.89 0.17 -2.93
N MET A 200 -9.59 0.09 -2.64
CA MET A 200 -8.54 0.03 -3.65
C MET A 200 -7.59 -1.09 -3.30
N GLU A 201 -7.28 -1.92 -4.28
CA GLU A 201 -6.39 -3.08 -4.17
C GLU A 201 -5.31 -2.99 -5.23
N VAL A 202 -4.03 -3.14 -4.83
CA VAL A 202 -2.85 -2.91 -5.66
C VAL A 202 -1.89 -4.08 -5.55
N HIS A 203 -1.51 -4.66 -6.67
CA HIS A 203 -0.47 -5.68 -6.79
C HIS A 203 0.77 -5.08 -7.46
N TYR A 204 1.92 -5.16 -6.77
CA TYR A 204 3.20 -4.65 -7.24
C TYR A 204 3.98 -5.82 -7.85
N ALA A 205 4.16 -5.79 -9.18
CA ALA A 205 4.75 -6.89 -9.94
C ALA A 205 6.23 -6.66 -10.29
N ALA A 206 6.61 -5.40 -10.58
CA ALA A 206 7.97 -5.06 -10.94
C ALA A 206 8.33 -3.63 -10.51
N PRO A 207 9.58 -3.38 -10.07
CA PRO A 207 10.04 -2.04 -9.75
C PRO A 207 10.21 -1.19 -11.01
N CYS A 208 9.97 0.12 -10.89
CA CYS A 208 10.29 1.12 -11.91
C CYS A 208 11.39 2.05 -11.42
N LEU A 209 12.26 2.49 -12.34
CA LEU A 209 13.41 3.35 -12.08
C LEU A 209 13.14 4.76 -12.60
N GLU A 210 13.91 5.72 -12.09
CA GLU A 210 13.89 7.10 -12.58
C GLU A 210 14.09 7.17 -14.10
N GLY A 211 13.27 8.00 -14.76
CA GLY A 211 13.32 8.20 -16.22
C GLY A 211 12.61 7.12 -17.04
N GLU A 212 12.15 6.01 -16.44
CA GLU A 212 11.37 5.02 -17.20
C GLU A 212 10.05 5.60 -17.70
N GLU A 213 9.75 5.34 -18.98
CA GLU A 213 8.46 5.67 -19.60
C GLU A 213 7.46 4.56 -19.35
N LEU A 214 6.32 4.92 -18.80
CA LEU A 214 5.25 4.00 -18.39
C LEU A 214 3.95 4.34 -19.08
N GLY A 215 3.14 3.32 -19.43
CA GLY A 215 1.75 3.49 -19.79
C GLY A 215 0.86 3.30 -18.55
N VAL A 216 -0.08 4.22 -18.35
CA VAL A 216 -1.12 4.12 -17.33
C VAL A 216 -2.43 3.75 -18.00
N TYR A 217 -3.00 2.63 -17.59
CA TYR A 217 -4.20 2.03 -18.21
C TYR A 217 -5.36 2.07 -17.23
N CYS A 218 -6.57 2.34 -17.74
CA CYS A 218 -7.79 2.41 -16.95
C CYS A 218 -8.97 1.88 -17.75
N ARG A 219 -9.60 0.80 -17.29
CA ARG A 219 -10.87 0.30 -17.81
C ARG A 219 -11.95 0.52 -16.76
N ARG A 220 -12.92 1.38 -17.09
CA ARG A 220 -14.10 1.60 -16.23
C ARG A 220 -15.02 0.38 -16.32
N GLU A 221 -15.56 -0.01 -15.18
CA GLU A 221 -16.53 -1.09 -15.02
C GLU A 221 -17.76 -0.54 -14.27
N GLU A 222 -18.86 -1.28 -14.24
CA GLU A 222 -20.12 -0.84 -13.63
C GLU A 222 -19.94 -0.35 -12.18
N ASN A 223 -19.19 -1.10 -11.37
CA ASN A 223 -19.00 -0.82 -9.95
C ASN A 223 -17.52 -0.52 -9.61
N GLY A 224 -16.77 0.08 -10.53
CA GLY A 224 -15.38 0.43 -10.26
C GLY A 224 -14.52 0.63 -11.50
N CYS A 225 -13.26 0.25 -11.38
CA CYS A 225 -12.35 0.19 -12.52
C CYS A 225 -11.18 -0.75 -12.26
N ARG A 226 -10.62 -1.28 -13.35
CA ARG A 226 -9.32 -1.94 -13.36
C ARG A 226 -8.27 -0.99 -13.90
N LEU A 227 -7.11 -1.03 -13.27
CA LEU A 227 -6.00 -0.14 -13.53
C LEU A 227 -4.71 -0.94 -13.71
N ALA A 228 -3.80 -0.44 -14.52
CA ALA A 228 -2.46 -0.96 -14.61
C ALA A 228 -1.44 0.15 -14.89
N ILE A 229 -0.22 -0.07 -14.45
CA ILE A 229 0.95 0.65 -14.92
C ILE A 229 1.83 -0.38 -15.63
N LYS A 230 2.14 -0.13 -16.90
CA LYS A 230 2.96 -1.04 -17.73
C LYS A 230 4.22 -0.32 -18.20
N LYS A 231 5.29 -1.10 -18.28
CA LYS A 231 6.57 -0.69 -18.86
C LYS A 231 6.49 -0.65 -20.40
N ALA A 232 7.49 -0.08 -21.03
CA ALA A 232 7.58 0.02 -22.49
C ALA A 232 7.55 -1.35 -23.20
N ASP A 233 8.02 -2.43 -22.53
CA ASP A 233 7.97 -3.81 -23.03
C ASP A 233 6.60 -4.48 -22.87
N GLY A 234 5.60 -3.75 -22.38
CA GLY A 234 4.23 -4.22 -22.14
C GLY A 234 4.01 -4.97 -20.83
N LYS A 235 5.05 -5.27 -20.07
CA LYS A 235 4.92 -5.96 -18.79
C LYS A 235 4.32 -5.05 -17.73
N ALA A 236 3.40 -5.57 -16.94
CA ALA A 236 2.84 -4.84 -15.83
C ALA A 236 3.89 -4.60 -14.73
N ALA A 237 4.06 -3.34 -14.34
CA ALA A 237 4.74 -2.97 -13.10
C ALA A 237 3.77 -3.02 -11.92
N VAL A 238 2.51 -2.59 -12.15
CA VAL A 238 1.44 -2.61 -11.15
C VAL A 238 0.13 -2.98 -11.83
N LEU A 239 -0.66 -3.80 -11.13
CA LEU A 239 -2.07 -4.09 -11.44
C LEU A 239 -2.92 -3.67 -10.25
N ALA A 240 -4.09 -3.08 -10.50
CA ALA A 240 -4.95 -2.61 -9.43
C ALA A 240 -6.43 -2.66 -9.80
N ALA A 241 -7.28 -2.65 -8.78
CA ALA A 241 -8.71 -2.45 -8.90
C ALA A 241 -9.21 -1.44 -7.88
N VAL A 242 -10.17 -0.64 -8.28
CA VAL A 242 -10.95 0.24 -7.42
C VAL A 242 -12.39 -0.21 -7.46
N LYS A 243 -13.02 -0.42 -6.29
CA LYS A 243 -14.45 -0.66 -6.16
C LYS A 243 -15.14 0.63 -5.73
N LEU A 244 -16.28 0.90 -6.34
CA LEU A 244 -17.14 2.04 -6.01
C LEU A 244 -18.40 1.54 -5.26
N ARG A 245 -18.96 2.46 -4.43
CA ARG A 245 -20.28 2.31 -3.80
C ARG A 245 -21.36 2.70 -4.77
#